data_5005d500490988c3ee1d070ed9508609
#
_entry.id   5005d500490988c3ee1d070ed9508609
#
_cell.length_a   1.000
_cell.length_b   1.000
_cell.length_c   1.000
_cell.angle_alpha   90.00
_cell.angle_beta   90.00
_cell.angle_gamma   90.00
#
_symmetry.space_group_name_H-M   'P 1'
#
loop_
_entity.id
_entity.type
_entity.pdbx_description
1 polymer ?
#
loop_
_entity_poly.entity_id
_entity_poly.type
_entity_poly.pdbx_seq_one_letter_code
_entity_poly.pdbx_strand_id
1 'polypeptide(L)'
;MKPNYWLFTFLMLILYPGNILYSQESTLLQKSWTLEECIRYALENNIDLKSERLSVEESKISLSDSKWAFAPNFSASTSYNLSIGRVLDETTYEFVTNQMMESSSSSVSASILLFDGLKSLRQLQYSKLNKEAAALKYKKTENDLYLKITAYFLEILCAQENVKNCKGVVGSLKEQEELISVKVDHGKVTVADLLQIQSKLADAENTLLSAEHSYDLSRMNLCQLLEIKDYTSFIPSVVNTDSIEFYHYNRTDILGEIDYLPEIALAKKNIELSRKSIQISKAQYYPTLSLSLGYGSSFSNARQKVLQNEDGSYLYNSYPFWEQYKDNASQYISLGLSIPLFTNSSINSVRKAKLQLKRSEYAFYTAKKQAEKEITQAMMDAETAWKKFQGSKKYLSSAQEALRQTTLKFEAGAVGATEYNDVVSSLIEAQTQYLSTKYEYMFKIKVLYLFQNEFIR
;
A
#
# COMPACT_ATOMS: atom_id res chain seq x y z
N MET A 1 -57.40 10.85 -20.90
CA MET A 1 -56.40 11.82 -20.44
C MET A 1 -55.02 11.17 -20.51
N LYS A 2 -54.08 11.72 -21.28
CA LYS A 2 -52.76 11.15 -21.50
C LYS A 2 -51.88 11.40 -20.28
N PRO A 3 -51.14 10.41 -19.73
CA PRO A 3 -50.19 10.66 -18.64
C PRO A 3 -48.94 11.35 -19.17
N ASN A 4 -48.53 12.45 -18.52
CA ASN A 4 -47.31 13.17 -18.81
C ASN A 4 -46.08 12.42 -18.22
N TYR A 5 -45.34 11.76 -19.09
CA TYR A 5 -44.07 11.09 -18.76
C TYR A 5 -42.86 12.02 -18.62
N TRP A 6 -43.05 13.32 -18.47
CA TRP A 6 -41.96 14.32 -18.48
C TRP A 6 -41.23 14.53 -17.15
N LEU A 7 -41.73 13.96 -16.05
CA LEU A 7 -41.08 14.11 -14.72
C LEU A 7 -40.06 13.02 -14.38
N PHE A 8 -40.07 11.88 -15.09
CA PHE A 8 -39.15 10.81 -14.82
C PHE A 8 -37.82 10.85 -15.60
N THR A 9 -37.79 11.63 -16.71
CA THR A 9 -36.59 11.77 -17.55
C THR A 9 -35.62 12.82 -17.06
N PHE A 10 -35.99 13.69 -16.13
CA PHE A 10 -35.12 14.75 -15.64
C PHE A 10 -34.20 14.31 -14.47
N LEU A 11 -34.49 13.16 -13.83
CA LEU A 11 -33.70 12.65 -12.70
C LEU A 11 -32.55 11.72 -13.11
N MET A 12 -32.48 11.30 -14.38
CA MET A 12 -31.44 10.37 -14.88
C MET A 12 -30.29 11.04 -15.62
N LEU A 13 -30.27 12.35 -15.77
CA LEU A 13 -29.28 13.09 -16.60
C LEU A 13 -28.17 13.78 -15.81
N ILE A 14 -28.11 13.59 -14.47
CA ILE A 14 -27.11 14.25 -13.61
C ILE A 14 -25.95 13.31 -13.18
N LEU A 15 -25.88 12.06 -13.65
CA LEU A 15 -24.92 11.07 -13.15
C LEU A 15 -23.92 10.54 -14.19
N TYR A 16 -23.49 11.35 -15.16
CA TYR A 16 -22.33 10.99 -15.98
C TYR A 16 -21.29 12.12 -16.03
N PRO A 17 -20.33 12.18 -15.11
CA PRO A 17 -19.07 12.85 -15.40
C PRO A 17 -18.24 11.92 -16.28
N GLY A 18 -18.24 12.15 -17.59
CA GLY A 18 -17.33 11.51 -18.53
C GLY A 18 -15.90 11.96 -18.24
N ASN A 19 -15.19 11.22 -17.40
CA ASN A 19 -13.76 11.34 -17.29
C ASN A 19 -13.13 10.64 -18.51
N ILE A 20 -12.81 11.43 -19.53
CA ILE A 20 -11.89 11.03 -20.59
C ILE A 20 -10.50 11.00 -19.97
N LEU A 21 -10.06 9.81 -19.52
CA LEU A 21 -8.68 9.55 -19.18
C LEU A 21 -7.86 9.59 -20.47
N TYR A 22 -7.25 10.73 -20.75
CA TYR A 22 -6.13 10.79 -21.67
C TYR A 22 -4.96 10.05 -21.01
N SER A 23 -4.71 8.81 -21.47
CA SER A 23 -3.45 8.15 -21.27
C SER A 23 -2.39 8.94 -22.05
N GLN A 24 -1.63 9.78 -21.37
CA GLN A 24 -0.36 10.26 -21.88
C GLN A 24 0.63 9.08 -21.86
N GLU A 25 0.68 8.33 -22.93
CA GLU A 25 1.88 7.56 -23.26
C GLU A 25 3.01 8.57 -23.52
N SER A 26 3.69 8.97 -22.45
CA SER A 26 4.93 9.71 -22.57
C SER A 26 5.96 8.76 -23.21
N THR A 27 6.36 9.07 -24.42
CA THR A 27 7.51 8.51 -25.13
C THR A 27 8.74 8.69 -24.25
N LEU A 28 9.07 7.66 -23.47
CA LEU A 28 10.28 7.58 -22.64
C LEU A 28 11.46 7.24 -23.57
N LEU A 29 11.87 8.23 -24.38
CA LEU A 29 13.08 8.17 -25.19
C LEU A 29 14.30 8.03 -24.26
N GLN A 30 14.98 6.88 -24.30
CA GLN A 30 16.37 6.60 -23.88
C GLN A 30 16.97 7.52 -22.79
N LYS A 31 16.25 7.78 -21.72
CA LYS A 31 16.73 8.56 -20.58
C LYS A 31 17.46 7.63 -19.62
N SER A 32 18.72 7.94 -19.30
CA SER A 32 19.39 7.26 -18.20
C SER A 32 18.75 7.68 -16.87
N TRP A 33 18.44 6.70 -16.03
CA TRP A 33 17.75 6.89 -14.76
C TRP A 33 18.74 6.93 -13.60
N THR A 34 18.70 8.00 -12.81
CA THR A 34 19.40 8.06 -11.52
C THR A 34 18.57 7.38 -10.43
N LEU A 35 19.20 7.04 -9.31
CA LEU A 35 18.50 6.49 -8.14
C LEU A 35 17.40 7.44 -7.64
N GLU A 36 17.71 8.73 -7.57
CA GLU A 36 16.80 9.77 -7.11
C GLU A 36 15.58 9.92 -8.04
N GLU A 37 15.81 9.81 -9.36
CA GLU A 37 14.70 9.81 -10.33
C GLU A 37 13.81 8.57 -10.20
N CYS A 38 14.41 7.38 -9.99
CA CYS A 38 13.66 6.15 -9.73
C CYS A 38 12.79 6.27 -8.47
N ILE A 39 13.36 6.81 -7.37
CA ILE A 39 12.62 7.02 -6.13
C ILE A 39 11.46 7.97 -6.36
N ARG A 40 11.70 9.14 -6.95
CA ARG A 40 10.65 10.13 -7.20
C ARG A 40 9.54 9.56 -8.08
N TYR A 41 9.90 8.85 -9.14
CA TYR A 41 8.93 8.23 -10.03
C TYR A 41 8.09 7.15 -9.33
N ALA A 42 8.70 6.31 -8.49
CA ALA A 42 8.01 5.30 -7.72
C ALA A 42 7.06 5.90 -6.68
N LEU A 43 7.45 6.99 -6.00
CA LEU A 43 6.60 7.69 -5.04
C LEU A 43 5.29 8.21 -5.69
N GLU A 44 5.32 8.52 -6.98
CA GLU A 44 4.17 8.99 -7.74
C GLU A 44 3.36 7.83 -8.35
N ASN A 45 4.01 6.73 -8.75
CA ASN A 45 3.39 5.72 -9.60
C ASN A 45 3.15 4.37 -8.94
N ASN A 46 3.92 3.99 -7.91
CA ASN A 46 3.82 2.69 -7.29
C ASN A 46 2.42 2.40 -6.73
N ILE A 47 1.86 1.23 -7.05
CA ILE A 47 0.48 0.83 -6.73
C ILE A 47 0.30 0.65 -5.22
N ASP A 48 1.27 0.04 -4.52
CA ASP A 48 1.18 -0.20 -3.08
C ASP A 48 1.11 1.14 -2.32
N LEU A 49 1.93 2.11 -2.73
CA LEU A 49 1.94 3.44 -2.12
C LEU A 49 0.66 4.23 -2.45
N LYS A 50 0.12 4.10 -3.67
CA LYS A 50 -1.17 4.66 -4.06
C LYS A 50 -2.31 4.06 -3.20
N SER A 51 -2.28 2.75 -2.94
CA SER A 51 -3.24 2.07 -2.06
C SER A 51 -3.18 2.60 -0.62
N GLU A 52 -1.98 2.79 -0.06
CA GLU A 52 -1.86 3.39 1.27
C GLU A 52 -2.29 4.86 1.30
N ARG A 53 -2.11 5.61 0.21
CA ARG A 53 -2.64 6.97 0.08
C ARG A 53 -4.17 6.98 0.11
N LEU A 54 -4.83 6.02 -0.57
CA LEU A 54 -6.29 5.86 -0.48
C LEU A 54 -6.73 5.53 0.94
N SER A 55 -5.97 4.73 1.70
CA SER A 55 -6.24 4.45 3.12
C SER A 55 -6.18 5.72 3.98
N VAL A 56 -5.27 6.66 3.66
CA VAL A 56 -5.23 7.99 4.31
C VAL A 56 -6.48 8.80 3.96
N GLU A 57 -6.92 8.81 2.69
CA GLU A 57 -8.15 9.51 2.28
C GLU A 57 -9.39 8.88 2.95
N GLU A 58 -9.49 7.56 3.04
CA GLU A 58 -10.56 6.86 3.75
C GLU A 58 -10.62 7.29 5.22
N SER A 59 -9.45 7.45 5.86
CA SER A 59 -9.39 7.94 7.25
C SER A 59 -9.85 9.39 7.39
N LYS A 60 -9.67 10.25 6.35
CA LYS A 60 -10.20 11.62 6.32
C LYS A 60 -11.73 11.61 6.17
N ILE A 61 -12.27 10.73 5.33
CA ILE A 61 -13.72 10.53 5.18
C ILE A 61 -14.32 10.07 6.52
N SER A 62 -13.73 9.06 7.17
CA SER A 62 -14.16 8.58 8.49
C SER A 62 -14.14 9.68 9.57
N LEU A 63 -13.15 10.59 9.50
CA LEU A 63 -13.12 11.77 10.36
C LEU A 63 -14.26 12.74 10.04
N SER A 64 -14.57 12.95 8.76
CA SER A 64 -15.70 13.77 8.33
C SER A 64 -17.02 13.19 8.81
N ASP A 65 -17.24 11.88 8.64
CA ASP A 65 -18.43 11.18 9.13
C ASP A 65 -18.61 11.36 10.65
N SER A 66 -17.51 11.24 11.40
CA SER A 66 -17.54 11.48 12.85
C SER A 66 -17.91 12.92 13.23
N LYS A 67 -17.64 13.91 12.38
CA LYS A 67 -18.09 15.30 12.57
C LYS A 67 -19.57 15.45 12.25
N TRP A 68 -20.01 14.83 11.16
CA TRP A 68 -21.43 14.87 10.74
C TRP A 68 -22.35 14.08 11.67
N ALA A 69 -21.82 13.18 12.50
CA ALA A 69 -22.58 12.49 13.53
C ALA A 69 -23.26 13.43 14.57
N PHE A 70 -22.86 14.70 14.63
CA PHE A 70 -23.49 15.73 15.47
C PHE A 70 -24.58 16.51 14.74
N ALA A 71 -24.72 16.32 13.45
CA ALA A 71 -25.80 16.98 12.66
C ALA A 71 -27.06 16.13 12.66
N PRO A 72 -28.24 16.75 12.46
CA PRO A 72 -29.47 15.99 12.26
C PRO A 72 -29.37 15.11 11.01
N ASN A 73 -29.91 13.89 11.13
CA ASN A 73 -30.12 13.02 9.99
C ASN A 73 -31.53 13.26 9.41
N PHE A 74 -31.63 13.51 8.12
CA PHE A 74 -32.87 13.70 7.42
C PHE A 74 -33.17 12.49 6.54
N SER A 75 -34.40 11.99 6.60
CA SER A 75 -34.85 10.91 5.73
C SER A 75 -36.25 11.22 5.18
N ALA A 76 -36.47 10.84 3.94
CA ALA A 76 -37.79 10.85 3.32
C ALA A 76 -38.11 9.44 2.84
N SER A 77 -39.31 8.99 3.13
CA SER A 77 -39.80 7.67 2.70
C SER A 77 -41.20 7.79 2.12
N THR A 78 -41.45 7.01 1.10
CA THR A 78 -42.79 6.79 0.55
C THR A 78 -42.97 5.32 0.32
N SER A 79 -44.16 4.82 0.64
CA SER A 79 -44.54 3.44 0.40
C SER A 79 -45.92 3.39 -0.28
N TYR A 80 -46.08 2.41 -1.14
CA TYR A 80 -47.35 2.02 -1.71
C TYR A 80 -47.50 0.53 -1.49
N ASN A 81 -48.64 0.17 -0.85
CA ASN A 81 -48.94 -1.22 -0.50
C ASN A 81 -50.26 -1.63 -1.15
N LEU A 82 -50.25 -2.82 -1.74
CA LEU A 82 -51.41 -3.51 -2.23
C LEU A 82 -51.64 -4.75 -1.38
N SER A 83 -52.80 -4.82 -0.71
CA SER A 83 -53.19 -5.95 0.12
C SER A 83 -54.42 -6.61 -0.45
N ILE A 84 -54.38 -7.92 -0.64
CA ILE A 84 -55.50 -8.70 -1.17
C ILE A 84 -55.91 -9.73 -0.12
N GLY A 85 -57.17 -9.72 0.31
CA GLY A 85 -57.64 -10.66 1.28
C GLY A 85 -58.51 -10.03 2.39
N ARG A 86 -58.36 -10.52 3.63
CA ARG A 86 -59.05 -9.96 4.79
C ARG A 86 -58.17 -8.86 5.40
N VAL A 87 -58.61 -7.63 5.32
CA VAL A 87 -57.88 -6.44 5.81
C VAL A 87 -58.75 -5.64 6.76
N LEU A 88 -58.18 -5.00 7.75
CA LEU A 88 -58.87 -4.08 8.65
C LEU A 88 -59.06 -2.73 7.94
N ASP A 89 -60.27 -2.25 7.80
CA ASP A 89 -60.57 -0.87 7.40
C ASP A 89 -60.32 0.05 8.58
N GLU A 90 -59.30 0.90 8.45
CA GLU A 90 -58.93 1.86 9.48
C GLU A 90 -59.95 3.00 9.69
N THR A 91 -60.99 3.09 8.84
CA THR A 91 -62.05 4.10 8.97
C THR A 91 -63.19 3.58 9.79
N THR A 92 -63.62 2.35 9.52
CA THR A 92 -64.79 1.70 10.18
C THR A 92 -64.39 0.78 11.32
N TYR A 93 -63.08 0.41 11.41
CA TYR A 93 -62.51 -0.61 12.30
C TYR A 93 -63.16 -2.01 12.12
N GLU A 94 -63.68 -2.26 10.93
CA GLU A 94 -64.27 -3.57 10.56
C GLU A 94 -63.31 -4.35 9.65
N PHE A 95 -63.38 -5.68 9.71
CA PHE A 95 -62.66 -6.53 8.78
C PHE A 95 -63.40 -6.66 7.46
N VAL A 96 -62.81 -6.17 6.40
CA VAL A 96 -63.28 -6.35 5.03
C VAL A 96 -62.62 -7.57 4.42
N THR A 97 -63.43 -8.52 3.88
CA THR A 97 -62.96 -9.76 3.28
C THR A 97 -63.05 -9.69 1.77
N ASN A 98 -62.07 -10.31 1.07
CA ASN A 98 -61.99 -10.41 -0.39
C ASN A 98 -61.98 -9.08 -1.16
N GLN A 99 -61.43 -8.02 -0.58
CA GLN A 99 -61.21 -6.75 -1.26
C GLN A 99 -59.70 -6.48 -1.48
N MET A 100 -59.42 -5.73 -2.54
CA MET A 100 -58.10 -5.19 -2.84
C MET A 100 -57.98 -3.83 -2.16
N MET A 101 -57.09 -3.74 -1.21
CA MET A 101 -56.80 -2.50 -0.46
C MET A 101 -55.51 -1.88 -0.93
N GLU A 102 -55.59 -0.69 -1.40
CA GLU A 102 -54.46 0.13 -1.78
C GLU A 102 -54.19 1.16 -0.67
N SER A 103 -52.94 1.24 -0.20
CA SER A 103 -52.53 2.22 0.76
C SER A 103 -51.21 2.85 0.36
N SER A 104 -51.06 4.13 0.64
CA SER A 104 -49.82 4.88 0.42
C SER A 104 -49.52 5.70 1.65
N SER A 105 -48.25 5.73 2.05
CA SER A 105 -47.77 6.63 3.10
C SER A 105 -46.51 7.33 2.64
N SER A 106 -46.41 8.61 2.98
CA SER A 106 -45.20 9.40 2.74
C SER A 106 -44.83 10.13 4.01
N SER A 107 -43.54 10.12 4.35
CA SER A 107 -43.06 10.81 5.53
C SER A 107 -41.68 11.44 5.29
N VAL A 108 -41.45 12.55 5.93
CA VAL A 108 -40.13 13.17 6.10
C VAL A 108 -39.84 13.23 7.57
N SER A 109 -38.66 12.75 7.97
CA SER A 109 -38.24 12.76 9.37
C SER A 109 -36.85 13.33 9.53
N ALA A 110 -36.61 14.00 10.65
CA ALA A 110 -35.31 14.47 11.09
C ALA A 110 -35.03 13.89 12.48
N SER A 111 -33.85 13.36 12.68
CA SER A 111 -33.45 12.85 13.99
C SER A 111 -32.06 13.34 14.35
N ILE A 112 -31.88 13.69 15.62
CA ILE A 112 -30.59 14.10 16.18
C ILE A 112 -30.37 13.45 17.53
N LEU A 113 -29.15 13.00 17.74
CA LEU A 113 -28.72 12.45 19.02
C LEU A 113 -28.20 13.58 19.90
N LEU A 114 -28.96 13.94 20.94
CA LEU A 114 -28.62 15.04 21.86
C LEU A 114 -27.57 14.65 22.88
N PHE A 115 -27.62 13.39 23.33
CA PHE A 115 -26.65 12.82 24.28
C PHE A 115 -26.52 11.32 24.08
N ASP A 116 -25.29 10.81 24.10
CA ASP A 116 -24.95 9.41 23.86
C ASP A 116 -23.85 8.89 24.82
N GLY A 117 -23.76 9.48 26.02
CA GLY A 117 -22.68 9.18 26.94
C GLY A 117 -21.30 9.62 26.45
N LEU A 118 -21.24 10.68 25.62
CA LEU A 118 -20.05 11.21 24.98
C LEU A 118 -19.41 10.25 23.97
N LYS A 119 -20.15 9.25 23.47
CA LYS A 119 -19.66 8.29 22.47
C LYS A 119 -19.23 8.99 21.18
N SER A 120 -20.08 9.85 20.62
CA SER A 120 -19.80 10.59 19.39
C SER A 120 -18.56 11.47 19.51
N LEU A 121 -18.39 12.15 20.67
CA LEU A 121 -17.20 12.98 20.92
C LEU A 121 -15.92 12.12 20.97
N ARG A 122 -15.97 10.96 21.63
CA ARG A 122 -14.84 10.04 21.71
C ARG A 122 -14.55 9.37 20.37
N GLN A 123 -15.59 9.10 19.58
CA GLN A 123 -15.46 8.60 18.20
C GLN A 123 -14.76 9.64 17.30
N LEU A 124 -15.10 10.92 17.42
CA LEU A 124 -14.41 12.00 16.72
C LEU A 124 -12.91 12.05 17.08
N GLN A 125 -12.59 11.93 18.39
CA GLN A 125 -11.20 11.88 18.83
C GLN A 125 -10.47 10.64 18.33
N TYR A 126 -11.15 9.49 18.30
CA TYR A 126 -10.64 8.24 17.74
C TYR A 126 -10.33 8.40 16.24
N SER A 127 -11.27 8.92 15.45
CA SER A 127 -11.10 9.13 14.01
C SER A 127 -9.97 10.12 13.70
N LYS A 128 -9.75 11.13 14.56
CA LYS A 128 -8.61 12.05 14.44
C LYS A 128 -7.28 11.31 14.63
N LEU A 129 -7.16 10.48 15.66
CA LEU A 129 -5.97 9.65 15.90
C LEU A 129 -5.77 8.60 14.81
N ASN A 130 -6.85 8.04 14.28
CA ASN A 130 -6.80 7.06 13.19
C ASN A 130 -6.23 7.68 11.90
N LYS A 131 -6.61 8.94 11.59
CA LYS A 131 -6.01 9.68 10.48
C LYS A 131 -4.50 9.86 10.66
N GLU A 132 -4.05 10.19 11.89
CA GLU A 132 -2.63 10.32 12.20
C GLU A 132 -1.90 8.97 12.07
N ALA A 133 -2.52 7.88 12.52
CA ALA A 133 -1.98 6.52 12.38
C ALA A 133 -1.88 6.08 10.91
N ALA A 134 -2.87 6.39 10.09
CA ALA A 134 -2.84 6.12 8.64
C ALA A 134 -1.71 6.89 7.94
N ALA A 135 -1.47 8.15 8.32
CA ALA A 135 -0.36 8.93 7.78
C ALA A 135 1.01 8.35 8.16
N LEU A 136 1.17 7.84 9.40
CA LEU A 136 2.39 7.16 9.83
C LEU A 136 2.60 5.83 9.10
N LYS A 137 1.53 5.10 8.83
CA LYS A 137 1.58 3.87 8.04
C LYS A 137 2.03 4.16 6.60
N TYR A 138 1.46 5.20 5.98
CA TYR A 138 1.90 5.66 4.66
C TYR A 138 3.40 5.99 4.65
N LYS A 139 3.89 6.72 5.66
CA LYS A 139 5.31 7.07 5.77
C LYS A 139 6.21 5.85 5.95
N LYS A 140 5.76 4.84 6.72
CA LYS A 140 6.46 3.56 6.83
C LYS A 140 6.57 2.87 5.46
N THR A 141 5.45 2.76 4.72
CA THR A 141 5.45 2.15 3.38
C THR A 141 6.33 2.92 2.39
N GLU A 142 6.38 4.26 2.49
CA GLU A 142 7.28 5.11 1.72
C GLU A 142 8.75 4.76 1.99
N ASN A 143 9.14 4.59 3.26
CA ASN A 143 10.48 4.20 3.65
C ASN A 143 10.84 2.77 3.15
N ASP A 144 9.91 1.83 3.30
CA ASP A 144 10.08 0.44 2.81
C ASP A 144 10.26 0.42 1.27
N LEU A 145 9.50 1.23 0.54
CA LEU A 145 9.61 1.38 -0.91
C LEU A 145 10.98 1.97 -1.31
N TYR A 146 11.42 3.00 -0.61
CA TYR A 146 12.74 3.60 -0.83
C TYR A 146 13.86 2.56 -0.73
N LEU A 147 13.86 1.74 0.33
CA LEU A 147 14.87 0.69 0.52
C LEU A 147 14.84 -0.35 -0.60
N LYS A 148 13.64 -0.77 -1.03
CA LYS A 148 13.49 -1.73 -2.12
C LYS A 148 14.04 -1.19 -3.43
N ILE A 149 13.71 0.07 -3.78
CA ILE A 149 14.24 0.71 -4.99
C ILE A 149 15.75 0.81 -4.94
N THR A 150 16.29 1.22 -3.79
CA THR A 150 17.75 1.33 -3.61
C THR A 150 18.43 -0.02 -3.78
N ALA A 151 17.86 -1.10 -3.21
CA ALA A 151 18.39 -2.45 -3.35
C ALA A 151 18.44 -2.90 -4.82
N TYR A 152 17.31 -2.81 -5.51
CA TYR A 152 17.20 -3.23 -6.92
C TYR A 152 18.05 -2.35 -7.86
N PHE A 153 18.14 -1.05 -7.60
CA PHE A 153 18.97 -0.17 -8.40
C PHE A 153 20.47 -0.54 -8.27
N LEU A 154 20.96 -0.80 -7.05
CA LEU A 154 22.33 -1.23 -6.84
C LEU A 154 22.60 -2.64 -7.40
N GLU A 155 21.61 -3.52 -7.37
CA GLU A 155 21.68 -4.84 -7.99
C GLU A 155 21.85 -4.73 -9.51
N ILE A 156 21.10 -3.84 -10.17
CA ILE A 156 21.26 -3.57 -11.62
C ILE A 156 22.68 -3.07 -11.93
N LEU A 157 23.19 -2.12 -11.13
CA LEU A 157 24.55 -1.62 -11.35
C LEU A 157 25.61 -2.71 -11.17
N CYS A 158 25.45 -3.57 -10.16
CA CYS A 158 26.32 -4.72 -9.93
C CYS A 158 26.28 -5.68 -11.13
N ALA A 159 25.08 -6.03 -11.59
CA ALA A 159 24.88 -6.93 -12.72
C ALA A 159 25.43 -6.33 -14.04
N GLN A 160 25.26 -5.03 -14.26
CA GLN A 160 25.80 -4.33 -15.42
C GLN A 160 27.33 -4.37 -15.45
N GLU A 161 27.99 -4.09 -14.33
CA GLU A 161 29.45 -4.16 -14.22
C GLU A 161 29.95 -5.61 -14.41
N ASN A 162 29.20 -6.61 -13.89
CA ASN A 162 29.51 -8.01 -14.06
C ASN A 162 29.46 -8.45 -15.53
N VAL A 163 28.42 -8.03 -16.28
CA VAL A 163 28.33 -8.28 -17.73
C VAL A 163 29.54 -7.67 -18.46
N LYS A 164 29.94 -6.46 -18.09
CA LYS A 164 31.12 -5.81 -18.68
C LYS A 164 32.39 -6.60 -18.42
N ASN A 165 32.58 -7.11 -17.21
CA ASN A 165 33.74 -7.96 -16.85
C ASN A 165 33.74 -9.28 -17.62
N CYS A 166 32.59 -9.98 -17.68
CA CYS A 166 32.48 -11.21 -18.45
C CYS A 166 32.77 -11.00 -19.95
N LYS A 167 32.32 -9.89 -20.54
CA LYS A 167 32.65 -9.52 -21.94
C LYS A 167 34.14 -9.32 -22.12
N GLY A 168 34.80 -8.69 -21.17
CA GLY A 168 36.27 -8.52 -21.19
C GLY A 168 37.01 -9.86 -21.16
N VAL A 169 36.56 -10.78 -20.30
CA VAL A 169 37.14 -12.13 -20.19
C VAL A 169 36.93 -12.93 -21.50
N VAL A 170 35.73 -12.93 -22.05
CA VAL A 170 35.46 -13.62 -23.33
C VAL A 170 36.31 -13.04 -24.45
N GLY A 171 36.46 -11.71 -24.54
CA GLY A 171 37.36 -11.04 -25.49
C GLY A 171 38.80 -11.53 -25.37
N SER A 172 39.32 -11.53 -24.14
CA SER A 172 40.69 -11.97 -23.85
C SER A 172 40.94 -13.44 -24.19
N LEU A 173 39.96 -14.31 -23.92
CA LEU A 173 40.06 -15.74 -24.26
C LEU A 173 39.96 -15.99 -25.76
N LYS A 174 39.21 -15.21 -26.53
CA LYS A 174 39.16 -15.26 -27.98
C LYS A 174 40.52 -14.89 -28.62
N GLU A 175 41.13 -13.83 -28.13
CA GLU A 175 42.47 -13.44 -28.57
C GLU A 175 43.51 -14.54 -28.27
N GLN A 176 43.40 -15.19 -27.09
CA GLN A 176 44.27 -16.30 -26.71
C GLN A 176 44.03 -17.56 -27.58
N GLU A 177 42.78 -17.89 -27.89
CA GLU A 177 42.45 -19.03 -28.77
C GLU A 177 43.09 -18.83 -30.16
N GLU A 178 42.94 -17.65 -30.76
CA GLU A 178 43.54 -17.32 -32.06
C GLU A 178 45.07 -17.46 -32.00
N LEU A 179 45.70 -16.93 -30.93
CA LEU A 179 47.15 -16.98 -30.75
C LEU A 179 47.65 -18.42 -30.58
N ILE A 180 46.93 -19.27 -29.87
CA ILE A 180 47.29 -20.68 -29.66
C ILE A 180 47.04 -21.49 -30.95
N SER A 181 45.98 -21.23 -31.67
CA SER A 181 45.69 -21.87 -32.96
C SER A 181 46.87 -21.69 -33.92
N VAL A 182 47.37 -20.47 -34.07
CA VAL A 182 48.55 -20.18 -34.89
C VAL A 182 49.79 -20.92 -34.38
N LYS A 183 49.99 -21.02 -33.05
CA LYS A 183 51.15 -21.77 -32.47
C LYS A 183 51.03 -23.27 -32.72
N VAL A 184 49.83 -23.85 -32.70
CA VAL A 184 49.58 -25.27 -33.02
C VAL A 184 49.92 -25.55 -34.47
N ASP A 185 49.49 -24.69 -35.42
CA ASP A 185 49.78 -24.81 -36.84
C ASP A 185 51.28 -24.80 -37.16
N HIS A 186 52.06 -24.10 -36.30
CA HIS A 186 53.52 -24.06 -36.36
C HIS A 186 54.22 -25.12 -35.53
N GLY A 187 53.46 -26.05 -34.92
CA GLY A 187 53.98 -27.15 -34.10
C GLY A 187 54.64 -26.75 -32.76
N LYS A 188 54.37 -25.52 -32.28
CA LYS A 188 54.96 -24.97 -31.06
C LYS A 188 54.23 -25.33 -29.76
N VAL A 189 52.96 -25.69 -29.84
CA VAL A 189 52.10 -26.10 -28.73
C VAL A 189 51.23 -27.27 -29.16
N THR A 190 50.63 -27.98 -28.21
CA THR A 190 49.84 -29.18 -28.50
C THR A 190 48.42 -28.85 -28.89
N VAL A 191 47.75 -29.76 -29.63
CA VAL A 191 46.29 -29.65 -29.90
C VAL A 191 45.49 -29.70 -28.59
N ALA A 192 46.01 -30.38 -27.58
CA ALA A 192 45.38 -30.43 -26.24
C ALA A 192 45.30 -29.06 -25.61
N ASP A 193 46.32 -28.20 -25.74
CA ASP A 193 46.33 -26.83 -25.25
C ASP A 193 45.22 -25.97 -25.96
N LEU A 194 45.05 -26.14 -27.27
CA LEU A 194 44.00 -25.46 -28.04
C LEU A 194 42.61 -25.90 -27.53
N LEU A 195 42.37 -27.20 -27.38
CA LEU A 195 41.10 -27.72 -26.89
C LEU A 195 40.76 -27.24 -25.45
N GLN A 196 41.78 -27.08 -24.62
CA GLN A 196 41.61 -26.53 -23.27
C GLN A 196 41.15 -25.04 -23.29
N ILE A 197 41.74 -24.23 -24.14
CA ILE A 197 41.34 -22.81 -24.31
C ILE A 197 39.96 -22.74 -24.91
N GLN A 198 39.61 -23.56 -25.89
CA GLN A 198 38.27 -23.62 -26.48
C GLN A 198 37.21 -24.02 -25.44
N SER A 199 37.52 -25.01 -24.61
CA SER A 199 36.64 -25.40 -23.50
C SER A 199 36.43 -24.26 -22.51
N LYS A 200 37.49 -23.53 -22.17
CA LYS A 200 37.39 -22.38 -21.24
C LYS A 200 36.65 -21.19 -21.84
N LEU A 201 36.82 -20.95 -23.14
CA LEU A 201 36.06 -19.93 -23.89
C LEU A 201 34.56 -20.27 -23.85
N ALA A 202 34.17 -21.51 -24.14
CA ALA A 202 32.76 -21.94 -24.09
C ALA A 202 32.17 -21.78 -22.68
N ASP A 203 32.92 -22.09 -21.61
CA ASP A 203 32.53 -21.85 -20.21
C ASP A 203 32.35 -20.37 -19.91
N ALA A 204 33.27 -19.51 -20.38
CA ALA A 204 33.18 -18.07 -20.24
C ALA A 204 31.98 -17.46 -21.01
N GLU A 205 31.67 -17.95 -22.20
CA GLU A 205 30.50 -17.55 -22.99
C GLU A 205 29.19 -17.93 -22.27
N ASN A 206 29.10 -19.12 -21.65
CA ASN A 206 27.96 -19.52 -20.83
C ASN A 206 27.84 -18.65 -19.56
N THR A 207 28.96 -18.28 -18.95
CA THR A 207 29.00 -17.36 -17.81
C THR A 207 28.51 -15.97 -18.23
N LEU A 208 28.92 -15.46 -19.38
CA LEU A 208 28.45 -14.20 -19.95
C LEU A 208 26.93 -14.23 -20.19
N LEU A 209 26.40 -15.29 -20.80
CA LEU A 209 24.96 -15.44 -21.01
C LEU A 209 24.17 -15.41 -19.71
N SER A 210 24.69 -16.09 -18.67
CA SER A 210 24.10 -16.09 -17.32
C SER A 210 24.14 -14.69 -16.69
N ALA A 211 25.20 -13.94 -16.88
CA ALA A 211 25.33 -12.56 -16.40
C ALA A 211 24.37 -11.61 -17.13
N GLU A 212 24.22 -11.75 -18.45
CA GLU A 212 23.26 -10.96 -19.25
C GLU A 212 21.82 -11.25 -18.81
N HIS A 213 21.47 -12.52 -18.61
CA HIS A 213 20.16 -12.88 -18.06
C HIS A 213 19.91 -12.27 -16.67
N SER A 214 20.90 -12.31 -15.77
CA SER A 214 20.79 -11.70 -14.44
C SER A 214 20.60 -10.19 -14.51
N TYR A 215 21.28 -9.52 -15.43
CA TYR A 215 21.11 -8.08 -15.67
C TYR A 215 19.68 -7.75 -16.15
N ASP A 216 19.15 -8.51 -17.11
CA ASP A 216 17.79 -8.33 -17.60
C ASP A 216 16.74 -8.59 -16.52
N LEU A 217 16.95 -9.62 -15.69
CA LEU A 217 16.08 -9.93 -14.55
C LEU A 217 16.08 -8.80 -13.51
N SER A 218 17.25 -8.26 -13.17
CA SER A 218 17.36 -7.13 -12.23
C SER A 218 16.66 -5.87 -12.76
N ARG A 219 16.79 -5.58 -14.08
CA ARG A 219 16.03 -4.50 -14.73
C ARG A 219 14.52 -4.73 -14.65
N MET A 220 14.07 -5.94 -14.94
CA MET A 220 12.66 -6.30 -14.86
C MET A 220 12.10 -6.11 -13.45
N ASN A 221 12.83 -6.54 -12.41
CA ASN A 221 12.43 -6.39 -11.01
C ASN A 221 12.26 -4.92 -10.60
N LEU A 222 13.21 -4.06 -10.98
CA LEU A 222 13.08 -2.63 -10.69
C LEU A 222 11.95 -1.99 -11.50
N CYS A 223 11.85 -2.28 -12.78
CA CYS A 223 10.79 -1.72 -13.64
C CYS A 223 9.39 -2.13 -13.17
N GLN A 224 9.22 -3.36 -12.66
CA GLN A 224 7.97 -3.78 -12.03
C GLN A 224 7.65 -2.93 -10.79
N LEU A 225 8.64 -2.64 -9.95
CA LEU A 225 8.45 -1.79 -8.76
C LEU A 225 8.13 -0.34 -9.14
N LEU A 226 8.68 0.13 -10.26
CA LEU A 226 8.42 1.46 -10.84
C LEU A 226 7.13 1.52 -11.68
N GLU A 227 6.44 0.39 -11.92
CA GLU A 227 5.28 0.28 -12.82
C GLU A 227 5.62 0.62 -14.29
N ILE A 228 6.86 0.39 -14.72
CA ILE A 228 7.32 0.56 -16.08
C ILE A 228 7.15 -0.76 -16.83
N LYS A 229 6.36 -0.77 -17.93
CA LYS A 229 6.05 -1.99 -18.69
C LYS A 229 7.24 -2.51 -19.51
N ASP A 230 8.01 -1.61 -20.10
CA ASP A 230 9.15 -1.96 -20.95
C ASP A 230 10.46 -1.82 -20.18
N TYR A 231 10.95 -2.95 -19.65
CA TYR A 231 12.23 -3.00 -18.94
C TYR A 231 13.43 -2.93 -19.87
N THR A 232 13.27 -3.20 -21.18
CA THR A 232 14.38 -3.22 -22.14
C THR A 232 14.90 -1.82 -22.45
N SER A 233 14.04 -0.81 -22.37
CA SER A 233 14.38 0.60 -22.55
C SER A 233 14.99 1.26 -21.30
N PHE A 234 14.98 0.57 -20.14
CA PHE A 234 15.51 1.11 -18.91
C PHE A 234 17.03 1.06 -18.87
N ILE A 235 17.66 2.22 -18.77
CA ILE A 235 19.13 2.37 -18.67
C ILE A 235 19.46 3.04 -17.33
N PRO A 236 20.15 2.33 -16.40
CA PRO A 236 20.60 2.95 -15.15
C PRO A 236 21.72 3.96 -15.42
N SER A 237 21.67 5.08 -14.75
CA SER A 237 22.81 6.04 -14.74
C SER A 237 23.93 5.48 -13.86
N VAL A 238 25.13 5.48 -14.36
CA VAL A 238 26.31 5.04 -13.62
C VAL A 238 26.59 6.05 -12.49
N VAL A 239 26.54 5.61 -11.26
CA VAL A 239 26.97 6.40 -10.12
C VAL A 239 28.50 6.30 -10.04
N ASN A 240 29.20 7.44 -10.00
CA ASN A 240 30.64 7.43 -9.78
C ASN A 240 30.94 6.91 -8.36
N THR A 241 31.52 5.73 -8.25
CA THR A 241 31.76 5.00 -7.01
C THR A 241 33.25 4.87 -6.68
N ASP A 242 34.11 5.73 -7.26
CA ASP A 242 35.55 5.59 -7.18
C ASP A 242 36.12 5.89 -5.77
N SER A 243 35.40 6.59 -4.92
CA SER A 243 35.83 6.93 -3.54
C SER A 243 34.81 6.43 -2.51
N ILE A 244 34.83 5.12 -2.24
CA ILE A 244 34.04 4.56 -1.15
C ILE A 244 34.91 4.56 0.11
N GLU A 245 34.51 5.36 1.09
CA GLU A 245 35.17 5.46 2.40
C GLU A 245 34.34 4.74 3.48
N PHE A 246 35.01 4.48 4.63
CA PHE A 246 34.30 3.92 5.78
C PHE A 246 33.36 4.97 6.34
N TYR A 247 32.07 4.57 6.47
CA TYR A 247 31.08 5.41 7.10
C TYR A 247 31.16 5.33 8.61
N HIS A 248 31.55 6.43 9.24
CA HIS A 248 31.64 6.57 10.69
C HIS A 248 30.25 6.89 11.26
N TYR A 249 29.73 6.00 12.10
CA TYR A 249 28.46 6.20 12.80
C TYR A 249 28.65 6.08 14.31
N ASN A 250 27.82 6.79 15.06
CA ASN A 250 27.77 6.65 16.50
C ASN A 250 26.57 5.78 16.89
N ARG A 251 26.83 4.66 17.55
CA ARG A 251 25.79 3.70 17.96
C ARG A 251 24.74 4.33 18.88
N THR A 252 25.16 5.20 19.80
CA THR A 252 24.26 5.85 20.76
C THR A 252 23.29 6.81 20.09
N ASP A 253 23.72 7.49 19.04
CA ASP A 253 22.91 8.47 18.31
C ASP A 253 21.80 7.75 17.53
N ILE A 254 22.14 6.69 16.79
CA ILE A 254 21.14 5.92 16.02
C ILE A 254 20.11 5.24 16.94
N LEU A 255 20.57 4.67 18.07
CA LEU A 255 19.66 4.05 19.04
C LEU A 255 18.77 5.10 19.76
N GLY A 256 19.23 6.34 19.87
CA GLY A 256 18.44 7.47 20.39
C GLY A 256 17.27 7.85 19.51
N GLU A 257 17.37 7.62 18.20
CA GLU A 257 16.36 7.97 17.20
C GLU A 257 15.22 6.92 17.07
N ILE A 258 15.30 5.78 17.75
CA ILE A 258 14.29 4.68 17.64
C ILE A 258 12.87 5.18 17.87
N ASP A 259 12.67 6.08 18.82
CA ASP A 259 11.34 6.58 19.19
C ASP A 259 10.69 7.45 18.09
N TYR A 260 11.46 7.93 17.12
CA TYR A 260 11.01 8.72 15.98
C TYR A 260 10.72 7.90 14.74
N LEU A 261 11.08 6.61 14.73
CA LEU A 261 10.78 5.72 13.61
C LEU A 261 9.26 5.64 13.38
N PRO A 262 8.78 5.72 12.12
CA PRO A 262 7.35 5.70 11.81
C PRO A 262 6.61 4.49 12.38
N GLU A 263 7.23 3.30 12.40
CA GLU A 263 6.65 2.08 12.98
C GLU A 263 6.48 2.17 14.49
N ILE A 264 7.38 2.81 15.22
CA ILE A 264 7.28 3.01 16.68
C ILE A 264 6.24 4.08 16.99
N ALA A 265 6.22 5.17 16.23
CA ALA A 265 5.21 6.21 16.32
C ALA A 265 3.81 5.64 16.03
N LEU A 266 3.67 4.79 15.00
CA LEU A 266 2.44 4.08 14.68
C LEU A 266 1.99 3.16 15.81
N ALA A 267 2.90 2.38 16.39
CA ALA A 267 2.59 1.49 17.51
C ALA A 267 2.14 2.27 18.76
N LYS A 268 2.73 3.43 19.05
CA LYS A 268 2.27 4.38 20.09
C LYS A 268 0.86 4.89 19.81
N LYS A 269 0.56 5.28 18.56
CA LYS A 269 -0.79 5.71 18.16
C LYS A 269 -1.82 4.60 18.30
N ASN A 270 -1.46 3.35 18.01
CA ASN A 270 -2.35 2.19 18.19
C ASN A 270 -2.72 1.97 19.69
N ILE A 271 -1.83 2.28 20.63
CA ILE A 271 -2.15 2.28 22.07
C ILE A 271 -3.15 3.39 22.39
N GLU A 272 -2.95 4.61 21.86
CA GLU A 272 -3.89 5.73 22.06
C GLU A 272 -5.27 5.41 21.48
N LEU A 273 -5.33 4.83 20.28
CA LEU A 273 -6.57 4.35 19.63
C LEU A 273 -7.28 3.31 20.51
N SER A 274 -6.55 2.34 21.05
CA SER A 274 -7.10 1.31 21.92
C SER A 274 -7.64 1.90 23.24
N ARG A 275 -6.99 2.92 23.81
CA ARG A 275 -7.49 3.66 24.97
C ARG A 275 -8.80 4.39 24.65
N LYS A 276 -8.91 5.02 23.47
CA LYS A 276 -10.16 5.66 23.02
C LYS A 276 -11.25 4.63 22.78
N SER A 277 -10.94 3.48 22.20
CA SER A 277 -11.88 2.38 22.01
C SER A 277 -12.51 1.89 23.34
N ILE A 278 -11.73 1.83 24.43
CA ILE A 278 -12.27 1.54 25.77
C ILE A 278 -13.26 2.62 26.20
N GLN A 279 -12.96 3.90 25.96
CA GLN A 279 -13.85 5.00 26.31
C GLN A 279 -15.15 4.97 25.51
N ILE A 280 -15.07 4.64 24.21
CA ILE A 280 -16.23 4.45 23.33
C ILE A 280 -17.08 3.28 23.82
N SER A 281 -16.45 2.14 24.17
CA SER A 281 -17.18 0.98 24.71
C SER A 281 -17.86 1.28 26.03
N LYS A 282 -17.22 2.07 26.92
CA LYS A 282 -17.82 2.51 28.20
C LYS A 282 -19.01 3.44 28.01
N ALA A 283 -19.10 4.15 26.87
CA ALA A 283 -20.23 5.02 26.58
C ALA A 283 -21.57 4.27 26.54
N GLN A 284 -21.53 2.95 26.23
CA GLN A 284 -22.71 2.09 26.24
C GLN A 284 -23.36 1.89 27.63
N TYR A 285 -22.72 2.32 28.70
CA TYR A 285 -23.30 2.31 30.05
C TYR A 285 -24.12 3.56 30.37
N TYR A 286 -24.04 4.61 29.58
CA TYR A 286 -24.69 5.88 29.82
C TYR A 286 -26.02 5.97 29.06
N PRO A 287 -26.98 6.76 29.59
CA PRO A 287 -28.22 7.04 28.87
C PRO A 287 -27.97 7.66 27.50
N THR A 288 -28.90 7.43 26.58
CA THR A 288 -28.96 8.12 25.30
C THR A 288 -30.23 8.96 25.21
N LEU A 289 -30.10 10.18 24.72
CA LEU A 289 -31.21 11.14 24.53
C LEU A 289 -31.26 11.51 23.05
N SER A 290 -32.40 11.24 22.42
CA SER A 290 -32.63 11.57 21.01
C SER A 290 -33.85 12.46 20.84
N LEU A 291 -33.77 13.36 19.86
CA LEU A 291 -34.89 14.19 19.40
C LEU A 291 -35.23 13.75 17.97
N SER A 292 -36.50 13.45 17.75
CA SER A 292 -37.03 13.10 16.41
C SER A 292 -38.19 14.02 16.07
N LEU A 293 -38.18 14.50 14.87
CA LEU A 293 -39.25 15.31 14.24
C LEU A 293 -39.73 14.56 13.03
N GLY A 294 -41.06 14.56 12.80
CA GLY A 294 -41.58 13.96 11.60
C GLY A 294 -42.81 14.69 11.10
N TYR A 295 -42.97 14.67 9.81
CA TYR A 295 -44.14 15.08 9.07
C TYR A 295 -44.50 13.96 8.10
N GLY A 296 -45.77 13.55 8.11
CA GLY A 296 -46.21 12.49 7.22
C GLY A 296 -47.68 12.56 6.91
N SER A 297 -48.08 11.84 5.87
CA SER A 297 -49.46 11.67 5.48
C SER A 297 -49.67 10.31 4.85
N SER A 298 -50.92 9.87 4.79
CA SER A 298 -51.30 8.55 4.24
C SER A 298 -52.60 8.63 3.47
N PHE A 299 -52.76 7.66 2.57
CA PHE A 299 -53.93 7.41 1.78
C PHE A 299 -54.30 5.93 1.90
N SER A 300 -55.60 5.67 1.91
CA SER A 300 -56.16 4.33 1.72
C SER A 300 -57.44 4.42 0.88
N ASN A 301 -57.61 3.48 -0.11
CA ASN A 301 -58.83 3.42 -0.91
C ASN A 301 -60.03 2.89 -0.11
N ALA A 302 -59.79 2.30 1.04
CA ALA A 302 -60.85 1.80 1.95
C ALA A 302 -61.42 2.93 2.83
N ARG A 303 -60.72 4.10 2.95
CA ARG A 303 -61.23 5.22 3.73
C ARG A 303 -62.31 5.99 2.98
N GLN A 304 -63.37 6.32 3.72
CA GLN A 304 -64.48 7.11 3.21
C GLN A 304 -64.59 8.44 3.98
N LYS A 305 -65.07 9.47 3.34
CA LYS A 305 -65.37 10.74 3.96
C LYS A 305 -66.72 10.68 4.64
N VAL A 306 -66.76 10.75 5.96
CA VAL A 306 -67.99 10.69 6.74
C VAL A 306 -68.52 12.08 6.96
N LEU A 307 -69.73 12.34 6.49
CA LEU A 307 -70.46 13.57 6.72
C LEU A 307 -71.66 13.28 7.59
N GLN A 308 -71.95 14.09 8.59
CA GLN A 308 -73.15 13.98 9.41
C GLN A 308 -74.18 14.93 8.91
N ASN A 309 -75.35 14.42 8.59
CA ASN A 309 -76.51 15.24 8.17
C ASN A 309 -77.16 15.90 9.37
N GLU A 310 -78.00 16.87 9.14
CA GLU A 310 -78.75 17.60 10.18
C GLU A 310 -79.72 16.69 10.97
N ASP A 311 -80.13 15.58 10.40
CA ASP A 311 -81.00 14.57 11.05
C ASP A 311 -80.21 13.53 11.91
N GLY A 312 -78.87 13.70 12.02
CA GLY A 312 -77.98 12.82 12.76
C GLY A 312 -77.53 11.55 12.01
N SER A 313 -78.00 11.33 10.74
CA SER A 313 -77.56 10.24 9.88
C SER A 313 -76.15 10.51 9.33
N TYR A 314 -75.43 9.44 9.00
CA TYR A 314 -74.08 9.53 8.39
C TYR A 314 -74.12 9.22 6.91
N LEU A 315 -73.51 10.10 6.10
CA LEU A 315 -73.28 9.90 4.69
C LEU A 315 -71.86 9.57 4.44
N TYR A 316 -71.57 8.46 3.74
CA TYR A 316 -70.28 7.95 3.38
C TYR A 316 -69.96 8.30 1.91
N ASN A 317 -69.00 9.20 1.70
CA ASN A 317 -68.62 9.68 0.37
C ASN A 317 -67.23 9.16 -0.01
N SER A 318 -66.96 9.14 -1.34
CA SER A 318 -65.61 8.89 -1.84
C SER A 318 -64.61 9.94 -1.27
N TYR A 319 -63.41 9.45 -0.86
CA TYR A 319 -62.39 10.28 -0.27
C TYR A 319 -61.19 10.32 -1.20
N PRO A 320 -61.07 11.35 -2.10
CA PRO A 320 -60.01 11.42 -3.10
C PRO A 320 -58.63 11.44 -2.48
N PHE A 321 -57.62 10.91 -3.22
CA PHE A 321 -56.23 10.80 -2.78
C PHE A 321 -55.64 12.10 -2.20
N TRP A 322 -55.79 13.23 -2.94
CA TRP A 322 -55.19 14.49 -2.48
C TRP A 322 -55.91 15.13 -1.29
N GLU A 323 -57.21 14.89 -1.14
CA GLU A 323 -57.94 15.31 0.08
C GLU A 323 -57.47 14.50 1.29
N GLN A 324 -57.36 13.18 1.14
CA GLN A 324 -56.84 12.33 2.22
C GLN A 324 -55.40 12.77 2.61
N TYR A 325 -54.52 12.98 1.65
CA TYR A 325 -53.13 13.42 1.93
C TYR A 325 -53.09 14.75 2.68
N LYS A 326 -53.98 15.66 2.36
CA LYS A 326 -54.10 16.96 3.06
C LYS A 326 -54.65 16.79 4.48
N ASP A 327 -55.73 16.05 4.60
CA ASP A 327 -56.46 15.91 5.87
C ASP A 327 -55.76 14.96 6.86
N ASN A 328 -55.02 13.97 6.36
CA ASN A 328 -54.24 13.02 7.15
C ASN A 328 -52.83 13.53 7.49
N ALA A 329 -52.47 14.73 7.09
CA ALA A 329 -51.18 15.30 7.38
C ALA A 329 -50.98 15.48 8.88
N SER A 330 -49.92 14.87 9.41
CA SER A 330 -49.61 14.86 10.82
C SER A 330 -48.15 15.22 11.09
N GLN A 331 -47.93 15.88 12.19
CA GLN A 331 -46.58 16.25 12.68
C GLN A 331 -46.36 15.66 14.05
N TYR A 332 -45.13 15.22 14.31
CA TYR A 332 -44.78 14.80 15.65
C TYR A 332 -43.39 15.31 16.04
N ILE A 333 -43.25 15.58 17.35
CA ILE A 333 -42.00 15.85 18.01
C ILE A 333 -41.86 14.79 19.09
N SER A 334 -40.78 14.02 19.10
CA SER A 334 -40.53 12.97 20.08
C SER A 334 -39.16 13.15 20.70
N LEU A 335 -39.13 13.16 22.05
CA LEU A 335 -37.93 13.13 22.85
C LEU A 335 -37.81 11.74 23.48
N GLY A 336 -36.82 10.95 23.02
CA GLY A 336 -36.59 9.59 23.49
C GLY A 336 -35.42 9.52 24.45
N LEU A 337 -35.61 9.05 25.67
CA LEU A 337 -34.58 8.73 26.67
C LEU A 337 -34.48 7.21 26.81
N SER A 338 -33.32 6.64 26.52
CA SER A 338 -33.03 5.21 26.71
C SER A 338 -31.94 5.05 27.77
N ILE A 339 -32.23 4.31 28.83
CA ILE A 339 -31.31 4.06 29.94
C ILE A 339 -30.99 2.56 29.99
N PRO A 340 -29.74 2.15 29.67
CA PRO A 340 -29.35 0.75 29.76
C PRO A 340 -29.14 0.37 31.24
N LEU A 341 -30.00 -0.47 31.79
CA LEU A 341 -29.91 -0.90 33.18
C LEU A 341 -28.93 -2.06 33.37
N PHE A 342 -28.99 -3.07 32.49
CA PHE A 342 -28.06 -4.18 32.51
C PHE A 342 -27.90 -4.74 31.09
N THR A 343 -26.66 -4.82 30.64
CA THR A 343 -26.36 -5.37 29.29
C THR A 343 -25.04 -6.15 29.33
N ASN A 344 -25.10 -7.47 29.31
CA ASN A 344 -23.91 -8.32 29.33
C ASN A 344 -23.00 -8.04 28.12
N SER A 345 -23.58 -7.70 26.95
CA SER A 345 -22.83 -7.32 25.75
C SER A 345 -21.95 -6.09 25.98
N SER A 346 -22.44 -5.08 26.68
CA SER A 346 -21.67 -3.86 27.00
C SER A 346 -20.49 -4.16 27.94
N ILE A 347 -20.71 -5.01 28.97
CA ILE A 347 -19.64 -5.46 29.87
C ILE A 347 -18.54 -6.19 29.08
N ASN A 348 -18.95 -7.12 28.21
CA ASN A 348 -18.01 -7.90 27.41
C ASN A 348 -17.31 -7.04 26.35
N SER A 349 -17.96 -6.03 25.78
CA SER A 349 -17.35 -5.06 24.85
C SER A 349 -16.21 -4.29 25.56
N VAL A 350 -16.43 -3.81 26.79
CA VAL A 350 -15.38 -3.14 27.57
C VAL A 350 -14.24 -4.10 27.92
N ARG A 351 -14.56 -5.36 28.30
CA ARG A 351 -13.52 -6.39 28.56
C ARG A 351 -12.67 -6.66 27.32
N LYS A 352 -13.30 -6.85 26.15
CA LYS A 352 -12.61 -7.05 24.87
C LYS A 352 -11.74 -5.85 24.52
N ALA A 353 -12.23 -4.62 24.68
CA ALA A 353 -11.46 -3.41 24.43
C ALA A 353 -10.22 -3.29 25.36
N LYS A 354 -10.34 -3.70 26.64
CA LYS A 354 -9.20 -3.75 27.57
C LYS A 354 -8.15 -4.79 27.15
N LEU A 355 -8.58 -5.97 26.66
CA LEU A 355 -7.66 -6.98 26.12
C LEU A 355 -6.97 -6.46 24.86
N GLN A 356 -7.69 -5.72 24.00
CA GLN A 356 -7.10 -5.12 22.82
C GLN A 356 -6.04 -4.06 23.19
N LEU A 357 -6.26 -3.27 24.24
CA LEU A 357 -5.23 -2.36 24.75
C LEU A 357 -3.97 -3.11 25.16
N LYS A 358 -4.08 -4.21 25.92
CA LYS A 358 -2.93 -5.03 26.30
C LYS A 358 -2.20 -5.60 25.09
N ARG A 359 -2.94 -6.04 24.07
CA ARG A 359 -2.34 -6.50 22.80
C ARG A 359 -1.57 -5.39 22.11
N SER A 360 -2.09 -4.16 22.07
CA SER A 360 -1.41 -3.01 21.48
C SER A 360 -0.15 -2.63 22.28
N GLU A 361 -0.17 -2.74 23.62
CA GLU A 361 1.00 -2.54 24.47
C GLU A 361 2.09 -3.59 24.18
N TYR A 362 1.72 -4.86 24.08
CA TYR A 362 2.68 -5.92 23.70
C TYR A 362 3.21 -5.73 22.28
N ALA A 363 2.35 -5.33 21.33
CA ALA A 363 2.76 -5.03 19.97
C ALA A 363 3.79 -3.88 19.92
N PHE A 364 3.59 -2.83 20.74
CA PHE A 364 4.58 -1.75 20.87
C PHE A 364 5.93 -2.24 21.42
N TYR A 365 5.94 -3.05 22.48
CA TYR A 365 7.18 -3.61 23.00
C TYR A 365 7.87 -4.53 21.98
N THR A 366 7.09 -5.31 21.24
CA THR A 366 7.64 -6.17 20.17
C THR A 366 8.22 -5.32 19.04
N ALA A 367 7.51 -4.27 18.60
CA ALA A 367 8.00 -3.37 17.57
C ALA A 367 9.30 -2.66 18.02
N LYS A 368 9.37 -2.20 19.28
CA LYS A 368 10.59 -1.57 19.82
C LYS A 368 11.77 -2.53 19.84
N LYS A 369 11.58 -3.75 20.34
CA LYS A 369 12.65 -4.79 20.33
C LYS A 369 13.07 -5.15 18.91
N GLN A 370 12.13 -5.22 17.98
CA GLN A 370 12.43 -5.50 16.58
C GLN A 370 13.25 -4.39 15.94
N ALA A 371 12.88 -3.13 16.16
CA ALA A 371 13.63 -1.97 15.67
C ALA A 371 15.05 -1.91 16.28
N GLU A 372 15.20 -2.14 17.60
CA GLU A 372 16.52 -2.25 18.24
C GLU A 372 17.38 -3.34 17.61
N LYS A 373 16.77 -4.52 17.33
CA LYS A 373 17.45 -5.64 16.66
C LYS A 373 17.85 -5.25 15.23
N GLU A 374 16.94 -4.67 14.44
CA GLU A 374 17.18 -4.29 13.04
C GLU A 374 18.29 -3.26 12.93
N ILE A 375 18.29 -2.22 13.78
CA ILE A 375 19.34 -1.22 13.83
C ILE A 375 20.68 -1.85 14.20
N THR A 376 20.70 -2.68 15.26
CA THR A 376 21.93 -3.37 15.68
C THR A 376 22.47 -4.27 14.58
N GLN A 377 21.58 -5.00 13.91
CA GLN A 377 21.94 -5.86 12.78
C GLN A 377 22.47 -5.03 11.60
N ALA A 378 21.82 -3.91 11.27
CA ALA A 378 22.26 -3.05 10.18
C ALA A 378 23.68 -2.49 10.43
N MET A 379 24.00 -2.13 11.69
CA MET A 379 25.36 -1.71 12.08
C MET A 379 26.39 -2.83 11.89
N MET A 380 26.07 -4.04 12.40
CA MET A 380 26.96 -5.21 12.25
C MET A 380 27.15 -5.58 10.78
N ASP A 381 26.07 -5.54 10.01
CA ASP A 381 26.08 -5.84 8.58
C ASP A 381 26.95 -4.82 7.81
N ALA A 382 26.83 -3.52 8.12
CA ALA A 382 27.63 -2.48 7.48
C ALA A 382 29.14 -2.64 7.79
N GLU A 383 29.50 -2.93 9.04
CA GLU A 383 30.89 -3.20 9.43
C GLU A 383 31.44 -4.46 8.75
N THR A 384 30.62 -5.52 8.69
CA THR A 384 31.01 -6.78 8.05
C THR A 384 31.17 -6.59 6.54
N ALA A 385 30.23 -5.89 5.89
CA ALA A 385 30.28 -5.59 4.48
C ALA A 385 31.50 -4.73 4.12
N TRP A 386 31.90 -3.78 4.98
CA TRP A 386 33.12 -3.00 4.79
C TRP A 386 34.36 -3.90 4.82
N LYS A 387 34.48 -4.78 5.82
CA LYS A 387 35.62 -5.69 5.93
C LYS A 387 35.72 -6.65 4.73
N LYS A 388 34.56 -7.18 4.27
CA LYS A 388 34.48 -8.00 3.06
C LYS A 388 34.93 -7.20 1.82
N PHE A 389 34.45 -5.96 1.66
CA PHE A 389 34.83 -5.10 0.57
C PHE A 389 36.33 -4.81 0.54
N GLN A 390 36.94 -4.51 1.70
CA GLN A 390 38.38 -4.32 1.77
C GLN A 390 39.17 -5.61 1.45
N GLY A 391 38.67 -6.75 1.89
CA GLY A 391 39.26 -8.06 1.57
C GLY A 391 39.19 -8.38 0.09
N SER A 392 38.02 -8.20 -0.54
CA SER A 392 37.80 -8.43 -1.97
C SER A 392 38.60 -7.48 -2.86
N LYS A 393 38.78 -6.22 -2.42
CA LYS A 393 39.65 -5.25 -3.12
C LYS A 393 41.11 -5.73 -3.18
N LYS A 394 41.63 -6.26 -2.06
CA LYS A 394 42.98 -6.86 -2.01
C LYS A 394 43.08 -8.11 -2.87
N TYR A 395 42.05 -8.97 -2.79
CA TYR A 395 42.00 -10.19 -3.61
C TYR A 395 42.02 -9.86 -5.11
N LEU A 396 41.19 -8.90 -5.54
CA LEU A 396 41.17 -8.44 -6.94
C LEU A 396 42.53 -7.92 -7.40
N SER A 397 43.17 -7.06 -6.61
CA SER A 397 44.51 -6.51 -6.98
C SER A 397 45.56 -7.63 -7.10
N SER A 398 45.53 -8.64 -6.20
CA SER A 398 46.47 -9.76 -6.24
C SER A 398 46.18 -10.68 -7.43
N ALA A 399 44.90 -10.94 -7.77
CA ALA A 399 44.51 -11.76 -8.92
C ALA A 399 44.88 -11.09 -10.25
N GLN A 400 44.72 -9.77 -10.33
CA GLN A 400 45.15 -8.99 -11.51
C GLN A 400 46.65 -9.08 -11.74
N GLU A 401 47.47 -8.91 -10.70
CA GLU A 401 48.93 -9.02 -10.80
C GLU A 401 49.37 -10.47 -11.09
N ALA A 402 48.71 -11.48 -10.48
CA ALA A 402 48.95 -12.89 -10.80
C ALA A 402 48.68 -13.17 -12.29
N LEU A 403 47.57 -12.70 -12.83
CA LEU A 403 47.27 -12.86 -14.24
C LEU A 403 48.35 -12.17 -15.14
N ARG A 404 48.70 -10.95 -14.80
CA ARG A 404 49.75 -10.21 -15.54
C ARG A 404 51.07 -11.00 -15.60
N GLN A 405 51.52 -11.55 -14.47
CA GLN A 405 52.74 -12.36 -14.40
C GLN A 405 52.60 -13.67 -15.15
N THR A 406 51.46 -14.37 -14.98
CA THR A 406 51.20 -15.65 -15.66
C THR A 406 51.07 -15.49 -17.18
N THR A 407 50.48 -14.37 -17.65
CA THR A 407 50.42 -14.07 -19.07
C THR A 407 51.83 -13.96 -19.70
N LEU A 408 52.74 -13.20 -19.05
CA LEU A 408 54.11 -13.08 -19.50
C LEU A 408 54.86 -14.43 -19.56
N LYS A 409 54.67 -15.30 -18.53
CA LYS A 409 55.24 -16.65 -18.52
C LYS A 409 54.64 -17.56 -19.58
N PHE A 410 53.34 -17.46 -19.82
CA PHE A 410 52.63 -18.23 -20.83
C PHE A 410 53.08 -17.87 -22.26
N GLU A 411 53.24 -16.56 -22.53
CA GLU A 411 53.78 -16.05 -23.78
C GLU A 411 55.22 -16.54 -24.02
N ALA A 412 56.02 -16.63 -22.96
CA ALA A 412 57.40 -17.14 -23.02
C ALA A 412 57.46 -18.67 -23.05
N GLY A 413 56.32 -19.40 -22.99
CA GLY A 413 56.26 -20.86 -22.95
C GLY A 413 56.71 -21.50 -21.63
N ALA A 414 56.81 -20.73 -20.55
CA ALA A 414 57.28 -21.19 -19.23
C ALA A 414 56.21 -21.87 -18.38
N VAL A 415 54.91 -21.64 -18.71
CA VAL A 415 53.74 -22.28 -18.09
C VAL A 415 52.78 -22.80 -19.14
N GLY A 416 51.99 -23.81 -18.78
CA GLY A 416 51.00 -24.43 -19.65
C GLY A 416 49.64 -23.74 -19.61
N ALA A 417 48.73 -24.09 -20.53
CA ALA A 417 47.39 -23.54 -20.63
C ALA A 417 46.56 -23.82 -19.37
N THR A 418 46.77 -24.91 -18.66
CA THR A 418 46.04 -25.23 -17.41
C THR A 418 46.30 -24.16 -16.33
N GLU A 419 47.60 -23.87 -16.07
CA GLU A 419 47.99 -22.87 -15.04
C GLU A 419 47.46 -21.45 -15.45
N TYR A 420 47.50 -21.11 -16.70
CA TYR A 420 46.94 -19.84 -17.24
C TYR A 420 45.43 -19.78 -16.97
N ASN A 421 44.67 -20.83 -17.32
CA ASN A 421 43.22 -20.91 -17.13
C ASN A 421 42.81 -20.86 -15.67
N ASP A 422 43.57 -21.46 -14.73
CA ASP A 422 43.30 -21.39 -13.29
C ASP A 422 43.43 -19.94 -12.78
N VAL A 423 44.42 -19.20 -13.26
CA VAL A 423 44.61 -17.81 -12.89
C VAL A 423 43.53 -16.89 -13.48
N VAL A 424 43.12 -17.15 -14.76
CA VAL A 424 41.96 -16.46 -15.36
C VAL A 424 40.68 -16.71 -14.55
N SER A 425 40.44 -17.96 -14.14
CA SER A 425 39.27 -18.32 -13.31
C SER A 425 39.30 -17.59 -11.97
N SER A 426 40.47 -17.51 -11.33
CA SER A 426 40.67 -16.79 -10.06
C SER A 426 40.42 -15.27 -10.21
N LEU A 427 40.79 -14.69 -11.38
CA LEU A 427 40.47 -13.28 -11.66
C LEU A 427 38.96 -13.04 -11.83
N ILE A 428 38.24 -13.91 -12.54
CA ILE A 428 36.78 -13.83 -12.71
C ILE A 428 36.10 -13.87 -11.35
N GLU A 429 36.50 -14.81 -10.50
CA GLU A 429 35.97 -14.93 -9.14
C GLU A 429 36.24 -13.65 -8.32
N ALA A 430 37.50 -13.15 -8.36
CA ALA A 430 37.89 -11.94 -7.63
C ALA A 430 37.11 -10.69 -8.10
N GLN A 431 36.88 -10.55 -9.40
CA GLN A 431 36.08 -9.46 -9.98
C GLN A 431 34.62 -9.54 -9.52
N THR A 432 34.00 -10.72 -9.61
CA THR A 432 32.62 -10.93 -9.17
C THR A 432 32.45 -10.67 -7.69
N GLN A 433 33.38 -11.15 -6.86
CA GLN A 433 33.36 -10.95 -5.41
C GLN A 433 33.54 -9.47 -5.04
N TYR A 434 34.44 -8.77 -5.72
CA TYR A 434 34.66 -7.33 -5.52
C TYR A 434 33.39 -6.53 -5.81
N LEU A 435 32.73 -6.77 -6.95
CA LEU A 435 31.49 -6.08 -7.31
C LEU A 435 30.38 -6.36 -6.30
N SER A 436 30.14 -7.62 -5.98
CA SER A 436 29.12 -8.01 -5.01
C SER A 436 29.33 -7.33 -3.66
N THR A 437 30.56 -7.37 -3.09
CA THR A 437 30.85 -6.75 -1.79
C THR A 437 30.83 -5.22 -1.82
N LYS A 438 31.20 -4.60 -2.94
CA LYS A 438 31.11 -3.15 -3.17
C LYS A 438 29.67 -2.67 -3.07
N TYR A 439 28.78 -3.28 -3.81
CA TYR A 439 27.36 -2.88 -3.85
C TYR A 439 26.62 -3.32 -2.57
N GLU A 440 26.98 -4.48 -1.97
CA GLU A 440 26.50 -4.86 -0.64
C GLU A 440 26.79 -3.78 0.40
N TYR A 441 28.02 -3.30 0.46
CA TYR A 441 28.41 -2.23 1.40
C TYR A 441 27.66 -0.92 1.13
N MET A 442 27.53 -0.50 -0.11
CA MET A 442 26.77 0.69 -0.47
C MET A 442 25.31 0.60 -0.01
N PHE A 443 24.67 -0.54 -0.19
CA PHE A 443 23.31 -0.76 0.28
C PHE A 443 23.23 -0.68 1.81
N LYS A 444 24.16 -1.35 2.54
CA LYS A 444 24.14 -1.35 4.02
C LYS A 444 24.30 0.05 4.60
N ILE A 445 25.10 0.91 3.98
CA ILE A 445 25.19 2.32 4.37
C ILE A 445 23.88 3.05 4.14
N LYS A 446 23.22 2.84 3.01
CA LYS A 446 21.93 3.47 2.73
C LYS A 446 20.85 3.06 3.74
N VAL A 447 20.87 1.82 4.21
CA VAL A 447 20.00 1.36 5.32
C VAL A 447 20.30 2.12 6.62
N LEU A 448 21.57 2.35 6.96
CA LEU A 448 21.94 3.12 8.15
C LEU A 448 21.48 4.57 8.07
N TYR A 449 21.62 5.22 6.92
CA TYR A 449 21.10 6.58 6.70
C TYR A 449 19.58 6.66 6.95
N LEU A 450 18.82 5.64 6.57
CA LEU A 450 17.39 5.62 6.84
C LEU A 450 17.08 5.65 8.34
N PHE A 451 17.84 4.90 9.14
CA PHE A 451 17.66 4.89 10.60
C PHE A 451 18.09 6.18 11.28
N GLN A 452 18.90 7.01 10.64
CA GLN A 452 19.32 8.33 11.15
C GLN A 452 18.37 9.46 10.73
N ASN A 453 17.26 9.18 10.04
CA ASN A 453 16.35 10.19 9.47
C ASN A 453 17.04 11.23 8.55
N GLU A 454 18.23 10.94 8.04
CA GLU A 454 19.00 11.86 7.18
C GLU A 454 18.55 11.83 5.70
N PHE A 455 17.58 10.97 5.36
CA PHE A 455 17.11 10.83 3.97
C PHE A 455 16.18 11.93 3.45
N ILE A 456 15.74 12.84 4.31
CA ILE A 456 14.75 13.87 3.94
C ILE A 456 15.38 15.29 4.01
N ARG A 457 16.70 15.35 3.85
CA ARG A 457 17.37 16.65 3.66
C ARG A 457 18.06 16.73 2.32
#